data_1d4e49762c83d785537f5d1ca2e78b74
#
_entry.id   1d4e49762c83d785537f5d1ca2e78b74
#
_cell.length_a   1.000
_cell.length_b   1.000
_cell.length_c   1.000
_cell.angle_alpha   90.00
_cell.angle_beta   90.00
_cell.angle_gamma   90.00
#
_symmetry.space_group_name_H-M   'P 1'
#
loop_
_entity.id
_entity.type
_entity.pdbx_description
1 polymer ?
#
loop_
_entity_poly.entity_id
_entity_poly.type
_entity_poly.pdbx_seq_one_letter_code
_entity_poly.pdbx_strand_id
1 'polypeptide(L)'
;MKKLTIVDIARMAGVGTTTVSRYFNGGNLKKDTKEKIKEVVDKYNYTPNTFAKALKSTDSKIIGVIVPCLHSYVSSNTLKYIDKNLKKNNYETLIMNANFDEEKQLEYIRKLARMNVDGIILLPTTMSKSYEDTIKSIDVPVVLLGQEGEYTYSVEYNDFNAARDLTNFVLASGHRKIAYIGVGEEDIAVGYYRKLGVMRTLERYNLEPKDVLITNFGLENSYKLVDENIDRIKENTCLICATDNLAYGAIKALEEHGLSVGDNFSVAAFGDYASSSLLKSPLTTIKFDLKEAAKKTVEMLLKVIKDEETEMKILIGYDLKTRKSVVDLNNYNRK
;
A
#
# COMPACT_ATOMS: atom_id res chain seq x y z
N MET A 1 38.03 -13.90 -4.17
CA MET A 1 38.16 -14.13 -5.63
C MET A 1 37.62 -12.94 -6.38
N LYS A 2 38.36 -12.38 -7.35
CA LYS A 2 37.90 -11.25 -8.16
C LYS A 2 36.76 -11.70 -9.07
N LYS A 3 35.61 -11.07 -8.98
CA LYS A 3 34.43 -11.40 -9.79
C LYS A 3 34.73 -11.10 -11.25
N LEU A 4 34.62 -12.08 -12.15
CA LEU A 4 34.86 -11.89 -13.58
C LEU A 4 33.87 -10.88 -14.16
N THR A 5 34.34 -10.10 -15.11
CA THR A 5 33.57 -9.10 -15.83
C THR A 5 33.33 -9.52 -17.29
N ILE A 6 32.39 -8.86 -17.98
CA ILE A 6 32.17 -9.09 -19.41
C ILE A 6 33.44 -8.85 -20.25
N VAL A 7 34.33 -7.95 -19.79
CA VAL A 7 35.62 -7.67 -20.41
C VAL A 7 36.58 -8.88 -20.28
N ASP A 8 36.56 -9.54 -19.11
CA ASP A 8 37.38 -10.72 -18.89
C ASP A 8 36.91 -11.89 -19.78
N ILE A 9 35.60 -12.11 -19.88
CA ILE A 9 35.01 -13.13 -20.75
C ILE A 9 35.34 -12.85 -22.22
N ALA A 10 35.23 -11.61 -22.67
CA ALA A 10 35.57 -11.20 -24.04
C ALA A 10 37.03 -11.49 -24.37
N ARG A 11 37.96 -11.14 -23.47
CA ARG A 11 39.40 -11.41 -23.59
C ARG A 11 39.68 -12.91 -23.65
N MET A 12 39.05 -13.74 -22.77
CA MET A 12 39.25 -15.18 -22.71
C MET A 12 38.68 -15.90 -23.94
N ALA A 13 37.56 -15.42 -24.49
CA ALA A 13 36.93 -15.97 -25.69
C ALA A 13 37.55 -15.45 -26.99
N GLY A 14 38.50 -14.49 -26.94
CA GLY A 14 39.12 -13.89 -28.11
C GLY A 14 38.17 -13.06 -28.97
N VAL A 15 37.15 -12.42 -28.35
CA VAL A 15 36.14 -11.63 -29.07
C VAL A 15 35.97 -10.24 -28.44
N GLY A 16 35.28 -9.35 -29.13
CA GLY A 16 34.94 -8.04 -28.56
C GLY A 16 33.84 -8.12 -27.47
N THR A 17 33.83 -7.15 -26.53
CA THR A 17 32.84 -7.03 -25.45
C THR A 17 31.41 -6.91 -26.00
N THR A 18 31.24 -6.21 -27.12
CA THR A 18 29.95 -6.09 -27.86
C THR A 18 29.45 -7.45 -28.37
N THR A 19 30.38 -8.35 -28.77
CA THR A 19 30.05 -9.70 -29.24
C THR A 19 29.56 -10.57 -28.07
N VAL A 20 30.21 -10.49 -26.91
CA VAL A 20 29.77 -11.17 -25.67
C VAL A 20 28.41 -10.62 -25.19
N SER A 21 28.23 -9.29 -25.23
CA SER A 21 26.95 -8.68 -24.94
C SER A 21 25.82 -9.19 -25.86
N ARG A 22 26.11 -9.33 -27.16
CA ARG A 22 25.18 -9.86 -28.15
C ARG A 22 24.85 -11.34 -27.91
N TYR A 23 25.81 -12.15 -27.43
CA TYR A 23 25.59 -13.54 -27.03
C TYR A 23 24.55 -13.65 -25.92
N PHE A 24 24.69 -12.86 -24.85
CA PHE A 24 23.74 -12.87 -23.71
C PHE A 24 22.37 -12.25 -24.04
N ASN A 25 22.29 -11.43 -25.10
CA ASN A 25 21.03 -10.79 -25.54
C ASN A 25 20.30 -11.59 -26.63
N GLY A 26 20.73 -12.83 -26.93
CA GLY A 26 20.09 -13.64 -27.98
C GLY A 26 20.33 -13.16 -29.40
N GLY A 27 21.27 -12.24 -29.61
CA GLY A 27 21.57 -11.70 -30.93
C GLY A 27 22.25 -12.71 -31.85
N ASN A 28 22.15 -12.48 -33.18
CA ASN A 28 22.68 -13.39 -34.18
C ASN A 28 24.21 -13.37 -34.19
N LEU A 29 24.84 -14.52 -33.96
CA LEU A 29 26.28 -14.71 -33.95
C LEU A 29 26.62 -15.95 -34.80
N LYS A 30 27.82 -15.95 -35.40
CA LYS A 30 28.36 -17.13 -36.09
C LYS A 30 28.49 -18.28 -35.10
N LYS A 31 28.24 -19.51 -35.53
CA LYS A 31 28.24 -20.74 -34.71
C LYS A 31 29.54 -20.87 -33.89
N ASP A 32 30.69 -20.76 -34.56
CA ASP A 32 32.02 -20.87 -33.93
C ASP A 32 32.24 -19.81 -32.83
N THR A 33 31.73 -18.58 -33.05
CA THR A 33 31.86 -17.49 -32.07
C THR A 33 30.97 -17.77 -30.85
N LYS A 34 29.77 -18.31 -31.08
CA LYS A 34 28.85 -18.67 -30.02
C LYS A 34 29.40 -19.81 -29.15
N GLU A 35 30.04 -20.82 -29.77
CA GLU A 35 30.69 -21.94 -29.08
C GLU A 35 31.86 -21.48 -28.22
N LYS A 36 32.77 -20.64 -28.74
CA LYS A 36 33.89 -20.06 -27.99
C LYS A 36 33.43 -19.29 -26.75
N ILE A 37 32.40 -18.48 -26.87
CA ILE A 37 31.88 -17.73 -25.72
C ILE A 37 31.24 -18.68 -24.72
N LYS A 38 30.48 -19.70 -25.20
CA LYS A 38 29.82 -20.68 -24.36
C LYS A 38 30.84 -21.48 -23.52
N GLU A 39 31.92 -21.98 -24.12
CA GLU A 39 32.97 -22.71 -23.41
C GLU A 39 33.57 -21.89 -22.24
N VAL A 40 33.83 -20.59 -22.47
CA VAL A 40 34.38 -19.71 -21.42
C VAL A 40 33.32 -19.46 -20.32
N VAL A 41 32.07 -19.20 -20.72
CA VAL A 41 30.97 -18.96 -19.79
C VAL A 41 30.72 -20.18 -18.92
N ASP A 42 30.64 -21.38 -19.51
CA ASP A 42 30.40 -22.63 -18.80
C ASP A 42 31.59 -22.96 -17.88
N LYS A 43 32.84 -22.83 -18.36
CA LYS A 43 34.06 -23.09 -17.60
C LYS A 43 34.18 -22.28 -16.33
N TYR A 44 33.78 -21.02 -16.37
CA TYR A 44 33.89 -20.10 -15.24
C TYR A 44 32.56 -19.83 -14.53
N ASN A 45 31.49 -20.55 -14.92
CA ASN A 45 30.12 -20.36 -14.43
C ASN A 45 29.75 -18.87 -14.39
N TYR A 46 30.06 -18.15 -15.49
CA TYR A 46 29.88 -16.72 -15.56
C TYR A 46 28.42 -16.37 -15.85
N THR A 47 27.80 -15.60 -14.97
CA THR A 47 26.52 -14.97 -15.22
C THR A 47 26.71 -13.45 -15.34
N PRO A 48 26.16 -12.82 -16.39
CA PRO A 48 26.22 -11.37 -16.51
C PRO A 48 25.62 -10.71 -15.29
N ASN A 49 26.25 -9.66 -14.80
CA ASN A 49 25.63 -8.83 -13.79
C ASN A 49 24.56 -7.97 -14.47
N THR A 50 23.30 -8.43 -14.39
CA THR A 50 22.13 -7.74 -14.95
C THR A 50 21.96 -6.33 -14.38
N PHE A 51 22.28 -6.15 -13.09
CA PHE A 51 22.30 -4.82 -12.45
C PHE A 51 23.35 -3.89 -13.05
N ALA A 52 24.59 -4.38 -13.27
CA ALA A 52 25.64 -3.56 -13.89
C ALA A 52 25.36 -3.23 -15.36
N LYS A 53 24.51 -4.02 -16.02
CA LYS A 53 24.04 -3.78 -17.37
C LYS A 53 22.91 -2.75 -17.38
N ALA A 54 21.95 -2.90 -16.49
CA ALA A 54 20.84 -1.96 -16.28
C ALA A 54 21.36 -0.54 -15.97
N LEU A 55 22.36 -0.42 -15.08
CA LEU A 55 23.03 0.85 -14.75
C LEU A 55 23.74 1.55 -15.93
N LYS A 56 23.96 0.85 -17.06
CA LYS A 56 24.61 1.41 -18.27
C LYS A 56 23.66 1.55 -19.47
N SER A 57 22.43 1.06 -19.35
CA SER A 57 21.42 1.21 -20.39
C SER A 57 20.53 2.41 -20.09
N THR A 58 19.97 3.04 -21.13
CA THR A 58 18.94 4.07 -21.01
C THR A 58 17.65 3.53 -20.36
N ASP A 59 17.39 2.20 -20.48
CA ASP A 59 16.26 1.49 -19.87
C ASP A 59 16.78 0.44 -18.89
N SER A 60 16.58 0.65 -17.60
CA SER A 60 17.01 -0.32 -16.57
C SER A 60 16.11 -1.54 -16.47
N LYS A 61 14.85 -1.39 -16.88
CA LYS A 61 13.75 -2.33 -16.64
C LYS A 61 13.53 -2.64 -15.16
N ILE A 62 13.83 -1.67 -14.30
CA ILE A 62 13.63 -1.75 -12.86
C ILE A 62 12.69 -0.63 -12.42
N ILE A 63 11.67 -0.97 -11.65
CA ILE A 63 10.83 -0.02 -10.94
C ILE A 63 11.12 -0.11 -9.44
N GLY A 64 11.43 1.03 -8.85
CA GLY A 64 11.54 1.16 -7.40
C GLY A 64 10.14 1.22 -6.77
N VAL A 65 9.92 0.44 -5.72
CA VAL A 65 8.67 0.50 -4.93
C VAL A 65 9.02 0.78 -3.48
N ILE A 66 8.62 1.95 -3.00
CA ILE A 66 8.86 2.38 -1.62
C ILE A 66 7.58 2.14 -0.82
N VAL A 67 7.66 1.30 0.21
CA VAL A 67 6.53 0.96 1.07
C VAL A 67 6.76 1.45 2.50
N PRO A 68 5.68 1.86 3.22
CA PRO A 68 5.80 2.31 4.60
C PRO A 68 6.23 1.16 5.52
N CYS A 69 5.69 -0.05 5.30
CA CYS A 69 6.13 -1.25 6.03
C CYS A 69 5.72 -2.52 5.28
N LEU A 70 6.44 -3.62 5.52
CA LEU A 70 6.16 -4.93 4.88
C LEU A 70 5.16 -5.79 5.66
N HIS A 71 4.96 -5.54 6.94
CA HIS A 71 4.06 -6.34 7.79
C HIS A 71 2.60 -5.87 7.74
N SER A 72 2.29 -4.72 7.10
CA SER A 72 0.91 -4.29 6.88
C SER A 72 0.22 -5.18 5.84
N TYR A 73 -1.00 -5.61 6.14
CA TYR A 73 -1.84 -6.37 5.20
C TYR A 73 -2.04 -5.62 3.88
N VAL A 74 -2.33 -4.32 3.95
CA VAL A 74 -2.54 -3.46 2.77
C VAL A 74 -1.25 -3.34 1.97
N SER A 75 -0.13 -2.95 2.61
CA SER A 75 1.16 -2.77 1.92
C SER A 75 1.64 -4.06 1.25
N SER A 76 1.60 -5.20 1.96
CA SER A 76 2.08 -6.48 1.43
C SER A 76 1.23 -7.01 0.27
N ASN A 77 -0.11 -6.90 0.37
CA ASN A 77 -1.00 -7.32 -0.72
C ASN A 77 -0.92 -6.38 -1.93
N THR A 78 -0.85 -5.07 -1.71
CA THR A 78 -0.65 -4.10 -2.78
C THR A 78 0.66 -4.35 -3.52
N LEU A 79 1.76 -4.55 -2.78
CA LEU A 79 3.07 -4.87 -3.34
C LEU A 79 3.04 -6.14 -4.19
N LYS A 80 2.37 -7.21 -3.73
CA LYS A 80 2.16 -8.45 -4.50
C LYS A 80 1.49 -8.18 -5.85
N TYR A 81 0.48 -7.30 -5.90
CA TYR A 81 -0.19 -6.98 -7.15
C TYR A 81 0.62 -6.03 -8.03
N ILE A 82 1.37 -5.09 -7.45
CA ILE A 82 2.32 -4.24 -8.18
C ILE A 82 3.36 -5.12 -8.89
N ASP A 83 4.06 -5.99 -8.15
CA ASP A 83 5.08 -6.90 -8.68
C ASP A 83 4.52 -7.77 -9.83
N LYS A 84 3.32 -8.34 -9.62
CA LYS A 84 2.64 -9.12 -10.68
C LYS A 84 2.38 -8.33 -11.95
N ASN A 85 1.98 -7.06 -11.86
CA ASN A 85 1.70 -6.22 -13.02
C ASN A 85 2.99 -5.69 -13.66
N LEU A 86 4.02 -5.37 -12.90
CA LEU A 86 5.34 -5.00 -13.42
C LEU A 86 5.97 -6.14 -14.21
N LYS A 87 5.96 -7.38 -13.69
CA LYS A 87 6.48 -8.57 -14.37
C LYS A 87 5.77 -8.87 -15.71
N LYS A 88 4.47 -8.61 -15.80
CA LYS A 88 3.73 -8.73 -17.08
C LYS A 88 4.24 -7.76 -18.15
N ASN A 89 4.83 -6.66 -17.74
CA ASN A 89 5.39 -5.63 -18.59
C ASN A 89 6.93 -5.70 -18.70
N ASN A 90 7.53 -6.83 -18.29
CA ASN A 90 8.97 -7.09 -18.31
C ASN A 90 9.79 -6.10 -17.45
N TYR A 91 9.24 -5.66 -16.31
CA TYR A 91 9.93 -4.89 -15.30
C TYR A 91 10.22 -5.74 -14.06
N GLU A 92 11.38 -5.52 -13.47
CA GLU A 92 11.74 -6.05 -12.14
C GLU A 92 11.39 -5.06 -11.04
N THR A 93 11.03 -5.57 -9.87
CA THR A 93 10.63 -4.75 -8.71
C THR A 93 11.78 -4.62 -7.73
N LEU A 94 12.21 -3.40 -7.42
CA LEU A 94 13.17 -3.11 -6.35
C LEU A 94 12.43 -2.51 -5.15
N ILE A 95 12.31 -3.28 -4.06
CA ILE A 95 11.52 -2.90 -2.89
C ILE A 95 12.40 -2.19 -1.86
N MET A 96 11.92 -1.03 -1.38
CA MET A 96 12.49 -0.27 -0.28
C MET A 96 11.48 -0.17 0.86
N ASN A 97 11.81 -0.70 2.04
CA ASN A 97 10.98 -0.65 3.24
C ASN A 97 11.42 0.49 4.16
N ALA A 98 10.60 1.49 4.34
CA ALA A 98 10.92 2.68 5.14
C ALA A 98 10.62 2.52 6.63
N ASN A 99 9.80 1.53 7.01
CA ASN A 99 9.40 1.28 8.41
C ASN A 99 8.77 2.52 9.09
N PHE A 100 7.84 3.18 8.39
CA PHE A 100 7.13 4.40 8.80
C PHE A 100 8.04 5.62 9.05
N ASP A 101 9.26 5.62 8.53
CA ASP A 101 10.24 6.68 8.66
C ASP A 101 10.20 7.57 7.40
N GLU A 102 9.76 8.83 7.54
CA GLU A 102 9.64 9.79 6.45
C GLU A 102 11.01 10.10 5.82
N GLU A 103 12.02 10.34 6.64
CA GLU A 103 13.37 10.66 6.16
C GLU A 103 13.95 9.52 5.31
N LYS A 104 13.70 8.27 5.70
CA LYS A 104 14.09 7.12 4.88
C LYS A 104 13.33 7.06 3.55
N GLN A 105 12.04 7.40 3.53
CA GLN A 105 11.31 7.46 2.26
C GLN A 105 11.94 8.49 1.32
N LEU A 106 12.24 9.70 1.82
CA LEU A 106 12.89 10.75 1.06
C LEU A 106 14.31 10.34 0.59
N GLU A 107 15.08 9.67 1.46
CA GLU A 107 16.39 9.09 1.09
C GLU A 107 16.25 8.05 -0.02
N TYR A 108 15.26 7.18 0.07
CA TYR A 108 15.03 6.12 -0.92
C TYR A 108 14.59 6.67 -2.28
N ILE A 109 13.80 7.73 -2.33
CA ILE A 109 13.47 8.43 -3.59
C ILE A 109 14.76 8.88 -4.27
N ARG A 110 15.63 9.61 -3.56
CA ARG A 110 16.91 10.09 -4.08
C ARG A 110 17.86 8.94 -4.45
N LYS A 111 17.87 7.87 -3.69
CA LYS A 111 18.70 6.67 -3.93
C LYS A 111 18.27 5.94 -5.19
N LEU A 112 16.97 5.71 -5.38
CA LEU A 112 16.43 5.06 -6.57
C LEU A 112 16.69 5.89 -7.83
N ALA A 113 16.54 7.22 -7.75
CA ALA A 113 16.89 8.12 -8.86
C ALA A 113 18.36 7.99 -9.25
N ARG A 114 19.30 7.95 -8.28
CA ARG A 114 20.74 7.71 -8.55
C ARG A 114 21.05 6.32 -9.09
N MET A 115 20.17 5.34 -8.84
CA MET A 115 20.30 3.99 -9.39
C MET A 115 19.72 3.86 -10.81
N ASN A 116 19.27 4.96 -11.42
CA ASN A 116 18.67 5.01 -12.76
C ASN A 116 17.56 3.96 -12.93
N VAL A 117 16.67 3.85 -11.94
CA VAL A 117 15.42 3.08 -12.13
C VAL A 117 14.54 3.80 -13.14
N ASP A 118 13.73 3.08 -13.91
CA ASP A 118 12.88 3.69 -14.94
C ASP A 118 11.69 4.47 -14.34
N GLY A 119 11.31 4.15 -13.08
CA GLY A 119 10.24 4.83 -12.38
C GLY A 119 10.15 4.41 -10.92
N ILE A 120 9.38 5.15 -10.14
CA ILE A 120 9.17 4.92 -8.72
C ILE A 120 7.67 4.86 -8.42
N ILE A 121 7.23 3.83 -7.69
CA ILE A 121 5.94 3.78 -7.03
C ILE A 121 6.17 4.05 -5.55
N LEU A 122 5.54 5.08 -5.02
CA LEU A 122 5.65 5.47 -3.62
C LEU A 122 4.31 5.26 -2.90
N LEU A 123 4.33 4.51 -1.81
CA LEU A 123 3.22 4.37 -0.88
C LEU A 123 3.54 5.23 0.36
N PRO A 124 3.26 6.53 0.34
CA PRO A 124 3.58 7.39 1.47
C PRO A 124 2.53 7.25 2.57
N THR A 125 2.91 7.56 3.81
CA THR A 125 1.96 7.71 4.92
C THR A 125 1.53 9.16 5.11
N THR A 126 2.40 10.08 4.70
CA THR A 126 2.14 11.53 4.72
C THR A 126 2.55 12.14 3.39
N MET A 127 2.08 13.35 3.09
CA MET A 127 2.54 14.14 1.94
C MET A 127 2.92 15.55 2.42
N SER A 128 4.08 15.63 3.06
CA SER A 128 4.69 16.90 3.44
C SER A 128 5.29 17.63 2.24
N LYS A 129 5.55 18.93 2.38
CA LYS A 129 6.26 19.71 1.37
C LYS A 129 7.62 19.10 0.99
N SER A 130 8.29 18.42 1.92
CA SER A 130 9.56 17.73 1.69
C SER A 130 9.46 16.63 0.64
N TYR A 131 8.31 15.92 0.56
CA TYR A 131 8.06 14.94 -0.52
C TYR A 131 7.95 15.62 -1.86
N GLU A 132 7.11 16.66 -1.97
CA GLU A 132 6.94 17.40 -3.22
C GLU A 132 8.26 17.97 -3.74
N ASP A 133 9.05 18.62 -2.85
CA ASP A 133 10.34 19.18 -3.20
C ASP A 133 11.35 18.07 -3.63
N THR A 134 11.32 16.92 -2.97
CA THR A 134 12.19 15.80 -3.32
C THR A 134 11.80 15.18 -4.65
N ILE A 135 10.51 14.96 -4.89
CA ILE A 135 10.01 14.41 -6.17
C ILE A 135 10.33 15.36 -7.32
N LYS A 136 10.15 16.68 -7.14
CA LYS A 136 10.48 17.69 -8.15
C LYS A 136 11.98 17.79 -8.44
N SER A 137 12.86 17.36 -7.52
CA SER A 137 14.32 17.43 -7.65
C SER A 137 14.95 16.28 -8.44
N ILE A 138 14.15 15.29 -8.88
CA ILE A 138 14.62 14.12 -9.61
C ILE A 138 13.98 14.03 -10.99
N ASP A 139 14.69 13.43 -11.95
CA ASP A 139 14.20 13.23 -13.33
C ASP A 139 13.41 11.92 -13.50
N VAL A 140 13.38 11.05 -12.47
CA VAL A 140 12.68 9.76 -12.52
C VAL A 140 11.21 9.95 -12.23
N PRO A 141 10.29 9.42 -13.08
CA PRO A 141 8.86 9.49 -12.84
C PRO A 141 8.45 8.84 -11.50
N VAL A 142 7.58 9.52 -10.76
CA VAL A 142 7.02 9.03 -9.49
C VAL A 142 5.50 8.99 -9.60
N VAL A 143 4.90 7.88 -9.16
CA VAL A 143 3.45 7.73 -8.98
C VAL A 143 3.17 7.37 -7.53
N LEU A 144 2.25 8.09 -6.91
CA LEU A 144 1.78 7.84 -5.55
C LEU A 144 0.68 6.78 -5.53
N LEU A 145 0.63 5.99 -4.49
CA LEU A 145 -0.49 5.07 -4.23
C LEU A 145 -0.96 5.20 -2.78
N GLY A 146 -2.23 5.56 -2.63
CA GLY A 146 -2.91 5.67 -1.34
C GLY A 146 -2.96 7.08 -0.75
N GLN A 147 -2.16 8.01 -1.28
CA GLN A 147 -2.15 9.41 -0.85
C GLN A 147 -2.20 10.34 -2.06
N GLU A 148 -2.70 11.55 -1.86
CA GLU A 148 -2.78 12.62 -2.85
C GLU A 148 -1.49 13.44 -2.85
N GLY A 149 -0.98 13.80 -4.05
CA GLY A 149 0.07 14.80 -4.24
C GLY A 149 -0.46 16.00 -5.01
N GLU A 150 0.03 17.21 -4.71
CA GLU A 150 -0.44 18.42 -5.38
C GLU A 150 -0.07 18.45 -6.87
N TYR A 151 1.14 17.96 -7.21
CA TYR A 151 1.70 17.98 -8.57
C TYR A 151 2.20 16.61 -9.02
N THR A 152 1.89 15.55 -8.29
CA THR A 152 2.38 14.20 -8.54
C THR A 152 1.22 13.29 -8.93
N TYR A 153 1.42 12.46 -9.94
CA TYR A 153 0.45 11.44 -10.33
C TYR A 153 0.08 10.55 -9.16
N SER A 154 -1.22 10.31 -8.95
CA SER A 154 -1.70 9.54 -7.82
C SER A 154 -2.82 8.57 -8.16
N VAL A 155 -2.83 7.42 -7.48
CA VAL A 155 -3.95 6.50 -7.41
C VAL A 155 -4.39 6.42 -5.95
N GLU A 156 -5.62 6.79 -5.67
CA GLU A 156 -6.13 6.97 -4.31
C GLU A 156 -7.33 6.09 -4.05
N TYR A 157 -7.61 5.85 -2.78
CA TYR A 157 -8.86 5.22 -2.37
C TYR A 157 -9.90 6.29 -2.05
N ASN A 158 -11.17 5.96 -2.29
CA ASN A 158 -12.28 6.89 -1.98
C ASN A 158 -12.65 6.84 -0.50
N ASP A 159 -11.69 7.19 0.37
CA ASP A 159 -11.77 7.04 1.82
C ASP A 159 -12.90 7.85 2.45
N PHE A 160 -13.11 9.10 1.99
CA PHE A 160 -14.19 9.95 2.51
C PHE A 160 -15.57 9.35 2.26
N ASN A 161 -15.87 8.94 1.02
CA ASN A 161 -17.17 8.37 0.71
C ASN A 161 -17.35 6.97 1.33
N ALA A 162 -16.27 6.19 1.42
CA ALA A 162 -16.28 4.91 2.11
C ALA A 162 -16.66 5.08 3.59
N ALA A 163 -16.08 6.08 4.25
CA ALA A 163 -16.40 6.39 5.65
C ALA A 163 -17.83 6.91 5.81
N ARG A 164 -18.30 7.76 4.88
CA ARG A 164 -19.69 8.21 4.84
C ARG A 164 -20.65 7.02 4.75
N ASP A 165 -20.41 6.10 3.83
CA ASP A 165 -21.33 4.99 3.56
C ASP A 165 -21.33 3.95 4.69
N LEU A 166 -20.15 3.69 5.31
CA LEU A 166 -20.06 2.86 6.51
C LEU A 166 -20.84 3.48 7.68
N THR A 167 -20.69 4.79 7.88
CA THR A 167 -21.38 5.50 8.97
C THR A 167 -22.89 5.53 8.74
N ASN A 168 -23.34 5.76 7.50
CA ASN A 168 -24.76 5.68 7.14
C ASN A 168 -25.33 4.27 7.42
N PHE A 169 -24.60 3.22 7.13
CA PHE A 169 -25.00 1.85 7.45
C PHE A 169 -25.16 1.65 8.97
N VAL A 170 -24.22 2.11 9.77
CA VAL A 170 -24.27 2.05 11.24
C VAL A 170 -25.49 2.82 11.77
N LEU A 171 -25.74 4.02 11.24
CA LEU A 171 -26.91 4.84 11.60
C LEU A 171 -28.23 4.18 11.17
N ALA A 172 -28.29 3.58 9.98
CA ALA A 172 -29.46 2.85 9.48
C ALA A 172 -29.77 1.61 10.34
N SER A 173 -28.75 1.01 10.98
CA SER A 173 -28.89 -0.07 11.95
C SER A 173 -29.38 0.41 13.34
N GLY A 174 -29.75 1.69 13.50
CA GLY A 174 -30.33 2.25 14.71
C GLY A 174 -29.36 2.83 15.73
N HIS A 175 -28.04 2.78 15.47
CA HIS A 175 -27.04 3.35 16.37
C HIS A 175 -27.06 4.87 16.37
N ARG A 176 -26.93 5.47 17.55
CA ARG A 176 -26.87 6.93 17.76
C ARG A 176 -25.75 7.37 18.73
N LYS A 177 -25.27 6.42 19.56
CA LYS A 177 -24.11 6.60 20.44
C LYS A 177 -22.94 5.87 19.80
N ILE A 178 -22.07 6.63 19.16
CA ILE A 178 -21.00 6.09 18.31
C ILE A 178 -19.67 6.68 18.78
N ALA A 179 -18.70 5.83 19.05
CA ALA A 179 -17.30 6.21 19.24
C ALA A 179 -16.48 5.95 17.96
N TYR A 180 -15.39 6.66 17.83
CA TYR A 180 -14.44 6.50 16.72
C TYR A 180 -13.01 6.28 17.23
N ILE A 181 -12.31 5.30 16.66
CA ILE A 181 -10.87 5.12 16.83
C ILE A 181 -10.16 5.33 15.50
N GLY A 182 -9.24 6.30 15.45
CA GLY A 182 -8.44 6.64 14.29
C GLY A 182 -6.96 6.69 14.55
N VAL A 183 -6.23 7.14 13.54
CA VAL A 183 -4.80 7.45 13.59
C VAL A 183 -4.61 8.96 13.42
N GLY A 184 -3.37 9.46 13.55
CA GLY A 184 -3.06 10.88 13.37
C GLY A 184 -3.44 11.39 11.98
N GLU A 185 -3.84 12.65 11.89
CA GLU A 185 -4.33 13.29 10.65
C GLU A 185 -3.21 13.61 9.65
N GLU A 186 -1.95 13.42 10.03
CA GLU A 186 -0.80 13.44 9.14
C GLU A 186 -0.90 12.35 8.05
N ASP A 187 -1.56 11.22 8.34
CA ASP A 187 -2.03 10.29 7.31
C ASP A 187 -3.34 10.83 6.71
N ILE A 188 -3.24 11.47 5.55
CA ILE A 188 -4.37 12.14 4.91
C ILE A 188 -5.50 11.16 4.57
N ALA A 189 -5.18 9.96 4.06
CA ALA A 189 -6.18 8.98 3.66
C ALA A 189 -6.89 8.37 4.87
N VAL A 190 -6.13 7.78 5.80
CA VAL A 190 -6.68 6.99 6.91
C VAL A 190 -7.03 7.87 8.11
N GLY A 191 -6.15 8.81 8.46
CA GLY A 191 -6.32 9.68 9.64
C GLY A 191 -7.29 10.82 9.38
N TYR A 192 -7.17 11.50 8.23
CA TYR A 192 -7.99 12.67 7.94
C TYR A 192 -9.30 12.32 7.19
N TYR A 193 -9.22 11.72 5.97
CA TYR A 193 -10.43 11.54 5.15
C TYR A 193 -11.43 10.54 5.75
N ARG A 194 -10.99 9.41 6.34
CA ARG A 194 -11.92 8.49 7.02
C ARG A 194 -12.60 9.16 8.21
N LYS A 195 -11.82 9.83 9.06
CA LYS A 195 -12.36 10.60 10.18
C LYS A 195 -13.35 11.66 9.71
N LEU A 196 -12.96 12.47 8.72
CA LEU A 196 -13.83 13.51 8.17
C LEU A 196 -15.14 12.94 7.64
N GLY A 197 -15.10 11.80 6.92
CA GLY A 197 -16.28 11.13 6.39
C GLY A 197 -17.24 10.67 7.50
N VAL A 198 -16.70 10.11 8.59
CA VAL A 198 -17.49 9.75 9.78
C VAL A 198 -18.10 10.99 10.42
N MET A 199 -17.28 12.00 10.76
CA MET A 199 -17.72 13.22 11.46
C MET A 199 -18.79 13.97 10.67
N ARG A 200 -18.57 14.22 9.37
CA ARG A 200 -19.52 14.91 8.52
C ARG A 200 -20.83 14.15 8.33
N THR A 201 -20.78 12.82 8.37
CA THR A 201 -21.98 12.01 8.31
C THR A 201 -22.78 12.12 9.60
N LEU A 202 -22.16 12.03 10.76
CA LEU A 202 -22.82 12.21 12.05
C LEU A 202 -23.44 13.61 12.19
N GLU A 203 -22.72 14.65 11.80
CA GLU A 203 -23.18 16.04 11.81
C GLU A 203 -24.49 16.23 11.02
N ARG A 204 -24.64 15.58 9.86
CA ARG A 204 -25.88 15.64 9.04
C ARG A 204 -27.12 15.04 9.77
N TYR A 205 -26.89 14.16 10.74
CA TYR A 205 -27.96 13.60 11.57
C TYR A 205 -28.08 14.31 12.93
N ASN A 206 -27.45 15.49 13.09
CA ASN A 206 -27.36 16.25 14.35
C ASN A 206 -26.80 15.41 15.50
N LEU A 207 -25.81 14.58 15.19
CA LEU A 207 -25.08 13.75 16.14
C LEU A 207 -23.60 14.17 16.18
N GLU A 208 -23.00 14.09 17.34
CA GLU A 208 -21.55 14.17 17.53
C GLU A 208 -21.04 12.83 18.01
N PRO A 209 -19.84 12.40 17.60
CA PRO A 209 -19.23 11.23 18.20
C PRO A 209 -18.98 11.52 19.65
N LYS A 210 -19.42 10.64 20.53
CA LYS A 210 -19.26 10.82 21.98
C LYS A 210 -17.79 10.73 22.39
N ASP A 211 -17.02 9.88 21.69
CA ASP A 211 -15.60 9.66 21.91
C ASP A 211 -14.85 9.56 20.57
N VAL A 212 -13.81 10.36 20.43
CA VAL A 212 -12.84 10.29 19.34
C VAL A 212 -11.49 10.00 19.95
N LEU A 213 -10.97 8.82 19.70
CA LEU A 213 -9.72 8.33 20.24
C LEU A 213 -8.70 8.17 19.11
N ILE A 214 -7.49 8.63 19.32
CA ILE A 214 -6.41 8.58 18.33
C ILE A 214 -5.26 7.73 18.87
N THR A 215 -4.75 6.84 18.03
CA THR A 215 -3.63 5.96 18.35
C THR A 215 -2.75 5.76 17.11
N ASN A 216 -1.67 4.98 17.22
CA ASN A 216 -0.88 4.54 16.09
C ASN A 216 -1.49 3.29 15.44
N PHE A 217 -1.09 3.00 14.19
CA PHE A 217 -1.44 1.74 13.55
C PHE A 217 -0.99 0.54 14.41
N GLY A 218 -1.83 -0.47 14.48
CA GLY A 218 -1.53 -1.72 15.18
C GLY A 218 -2.63 -2.17 16.14
N LEU A 219 -2.77 -3.48 16.24
CA LEU A 219 -3.73 -4.14 17.11
C LEU A 219 -3.47 -3.85 18.59
N GLU A 220 -2.18 -3.96 19.01
CA GLU A 220 -1.80 -3.78 20.40
C GLU A 220 -2.06 -2.36 20.92
N ASN A 221 -1.84 -1.34 20.07
CA ASN A 221 -2.08 0.05 20.43
C ASN A 221 -3.58 0.32 20.65
N SER A 222 -4.42 -0.23 19.76
CA SER A 222 -5.87 -0.10 19.87
C SER A 222 -6.40 -0.89 21.08
N TYR A 223 -5.86 -2.08 21.36
CA TYR A 223 -6.23 -2.86 22.54
C TYR A 223 -6.00 -2.03 23.83
N LYS A 224 -4.79 -1.52 24.01
CA LYS A 224 -4.44 -0.68 25.20
C LYS A 224 -5.34 0.55 25.29
N LEU A 225 -5.55 1.25 24.17
CA LEU A 225 -6.37 2.45 24.14
C LEU A 225 -7.83 2.16 24.58
N VAL A 226 -8.41 1.04 24.13
CA VAL A 226 -9.77 0.65 24.52
C VAL A 226 -9.83 0.19 25.97
N ASP A 227 -8.86 -0.61 26.40
CA ASP A 227 -8.76 -1.09 27.78
C ASP A 227 -8.68 0.07 28.78
N GLU A 228 -7.82 1.05 28.53
CA GLU A 228 -7.66 2.25 29.36
C GLU A 228 -8.89 3.20 29.34
N ASN A 229 -9.72 3.15 28.30
CA ASN A 229 -10.90 4.01 28.12
C ASN A 229 -12.22 3.27 28.17
N ILE A 230 -12.24 2.04 28.68
CA ILE A 230 -13.42 1.16 28.61
C ILE A 230 -14.69 1.77 29.21
N ASP A 231 -14.56 2.50 30.33
CA ASP A 231 -15.68 3.14 31.01
C ASP A 231 -16.40 4.18 30.14
N ARG A 232 -15.66 4.86 29.26
CA ARG A 232 -16.23 5.81 28.30
C ARG A 232 -16.81 5.06 27.09
N ILE A 233 -16.08 4.07 26.58
CA ILE A 233 -16.45 3.35 25.37
C ILE A 233 -17.74 2.55 25.58
N LYS A 234 -17.94 1.93 26.75
CA LYS A 234 -19.14 1.15 27.06
C LYS A 234 -20.44 1.96 27.10
N GLU A 235 -20.37 3.29 27.19
CA GLU A 235 -21.53 4.17 27.07
C GLU A 235 -22.03 4.33 25.62
N ASN A 236 -21.25 3.89 24.65
CA ASN A 236 -21.61 3.85 23.24
C ASN A 236 -22.28 2.53 22.89
N THR A 237 -22.87 2.45 21.70
CA THR A 237 -23.46 1.21 21.17
C THR A 237 -22.69 0.69 19.96
N CYS A 238 -21.84 1.53 19.38
CA CYS A 238 -21.02 1.17 18.23
C CYS A 238 -19.67 1.88 18.27
N LEU A 239 -18.64 1.19 17.84
CA LEU A 239 -17.30 1.69 17.62
C LEU A 239 -16.93 1.59 16.15
N ILE A 240 -16.56 2.72 15.52
CA ILE A 240 -16.01 2.74 14.16
C ILE A 240 -14.49 2.87 14.26
N CYS A 241 -13.76 1.89 13.73
CA CYS A 241 -12.30 1.87 13.73
C CYS A 241 -11.74 2.19 12.35
N ALA A 242 -10.74 3.07 12.25
CA ALA A 242 -10.15 3.49 10.99
C ALA A 242 -9.49 2.36 10.18
N THR A 243 -9.15 1.23 10.81
CA THR A 243 -8.65 0.02 10.12
C THR A 243 -9.13 -1.26 10.81
N ASP A 244 -9.13 -2.37 10.08
CA ASP A 244 -9.47 -3.69 10.66
C ASP A 244 -8.49 -4.09 11.78
N ASN A 245 -7.20 -3.73 11.69
CA ASN A 245 -6.25 -4.00 12.77
C ASN A 245 -6.60 -3.27 14.06
N LEU A 246 -7.05 -2.02 13.97
CA LEU A 246 -7.56 -1.30 15.13
C LEU A 246 -8.82 -1.95 15.69
N ALA A 247 -9.71 -2.42 14.79
CA ALA A 247 -10.91 -3.15 15.22
C ALA A 247 -10.59 -4.46 15.95
N TYR A 248 -9.57 -5.21 15.51
CA TYR A 248 -9.17 -6.45 16.19
C TYR A 248 -8.71 -6.21 17.63
N GLY A 249 -7.89 -5.18 17.85
CA GLY A 249 -7.45 -4.79 19.19
C GLY A 249 -8.62 -4.34 20.06
N ALA A 250 -9.48 -3.49 19.48
CA ALA A 250 -10.67 -3.01 20.15
C ALA A 250 -11.64 -4.16 20.54
N ILE A 251 -11.92 -5.08 19.61
CA ILE A 251 -12.78 -6.25 19.86
C ILE A 251 -12.24 -7.08 21.01
N LYS A 252 -10.93 -7.36 21.02
CA LYS A 252 -10.32 -8.13 22.11
C LYS A 252 -10.53 -7.46 23.47
N ALA A 253 -10.26 -6.16 23.58
CA ALA A 253 -10.46 -5.41 24.83
C ALA A 253 -11.95 -5.37 25.24
N LEU A 254 -12.86 -5.11 24.30
CA LEU A 254 -14.30 -5.10 24.56
C LEU A 254 -14.79 -6.44 25.12
N GLU A 255 -14.38 -7.58 24.50
CA GLU A 255 -14.77 -8.92 24.94
C GLU A 255 -14.23 -9.26 26.35
N GLU A 256 -12.99 -8.87 26.67
CA GLU A 256 -12.38 -9.05 28.00
C GLU A 256 -13.15 -8.26 29.09
N HIS A 257 -13.79 -7.14 28.72
CA HIS A 257 -14.67 -6.36 29.59
C HIS A 257 -16.16 -6.73 29.52
N GLY A 258 -16.50 -7.90 28.92
CA GLY A 258 -17.85 -8.44 28.88
C GLY A 258 -18.77 -7.83 27.84
N LEU A 259 -18.24 -7.08 26.87
CA LEU A 259 -18.98 -6.53 25.74
C LEU A 259 -18.88 -7.49 24.56
N SER A 260 -19.96 -8.21 24.26
CA SER A 260 -20.01 -9.15 23.14
C SER A 260 -20.27 -8.44 21.82
N VAL A 261 -19.26 -8.39 20.95
CA VAL A 261 -19.40 -7.78 19.64
C VAL A 261 -20.33 -8.60 18.74
N GLY A 262 -21.31 -7.92 18.15
CA GLY A 262 -22.38 -8.56 17.35
C GLY A 262 -23.61 -9.03 18.17
N ASP A 263 -23.55 -8.88 19.49
CA ASP A 263 -24.68 -9.16 20.37
C ASP A 263 -25.17 -7.88 21.09
N ASN A 264 -24.35 -7.33 21.99
CA ASN A 264 -24.71 -6.14 22.78
C ASN A 264 -23.86 -4.89 22.46
N PHE A 265 -22.82 -5.04 21.63
CA PHE A 265 -21.98 -3.95 21.16
C PHE A 265 -21.64 -4.14 19.67
N SER A 266 -21.49 -3.05 18.94
CA SER A 266 -21.19 -3.09 17.49
C SER A 266 -19.80 -2.55 17.18
N VAL A 267 -19.12 -3.16 16.19
CA VAL A 267 -17.84 -2.69 15.66
C VAL A 267 -17.89 -2.69 14.14
N ALA A 268 -17.44 -1.61 13.53
CA ALA A 268 -17.27 -1.49 12.08
C ALA A 268 -15.88 -0.91 11.75
N ALA A 269 -15.32 -1.24 10.57
CA ALA A 269 -13.96 -0.83 10.24
C ALA A 269 -13.69 -0.69 8.73
N PHE A 270 -12.41 -0.60 8.34
CA PHE A 270 -11.95 -0.46 6.96
C PHE A 270 -10.78 -1.40 6.69
N GLY A 271 -10.85 -2.17 5.59
CA GLY A 271 -9.74 -3.00 5.10
C GLY A 271 -10.17 -4.33 4.50
N ASP A 272 -11.18 -4.99 5.05
CA ASP A 272 -11.62 -6.36 4.70
C ASP A 272 -10.43 -7.33 4.67
N TYR A 273 -9.65 -7.34 5.77
CA TYR A 273 -8.51 -8.26 5.90
C TYR A 273 -9.00 -9.70 6.02
N ALA A 274 -8.14 -10.65 5.67
CA ALA A 274 -8.51 -12.07 5.66
C ALA A 274 -9.11 -12.54 6.99
N SER A 275 -8.59 -12.04 8.12
CA SER A 275 -9.07 -12.38 9.46
C SER A 275 -10.45 -11.80 9.78
N SER A 276 -10.89 -10.75 9.10
CA SER A 276 -12.17 -10.05 9.41
C SER A 276 -13.39 -10.95 9.27
N SER A 277 -13.34 -11.92 8.36
CA SER A 277 -14.42 -12.90 8.16
C SER A 277 -14.35 -14.09 9.12
N LEU A 278 -13.22 -14.28 9.82
CA LEU A 278 -12.96 -15.43 10.69
C LEU A 278 -13.19 -15.13 12.17
N LEU A 279 -13.49 -13.89 12.54
CA LEU A 279 -13.82 -13.52 13.92
C LEU A 279 -15.08 -14.26 14.39
N LYS A 280 -15.25 -14.43 15.70
CA LYS A 280 -16.47 -14.98 16.31
C LYS A 280 -17.71 -14.26 15.80
N SER A 281 -17.66 -12.94 15.73
CA SER A 281 -18.62 -12.10 15.04
C SER A 281 -17.92 -11.47 13.82
N PRO A 282 -18.11 -11.98 12.59
CA PRO A 282 -17.43 -11.48 11.39
C PRO A 282 -17.61 -9.99 11.22
N LEU A 283 -16.49 -9.28 10.96
CA LEU A 283 -16.41 -7.82 10.97
C LEU A 283 -17.08 -7.18 9.75
N THR A 284 -18.00 -6.27 9.99
CA THR A 284 -18.52 -5.33 8.98
C THR A 284 -17.44 -4.31 8.67
N THR A 285 -17.04 -4.20 7.40
CA THR A 285 -15.88 -3.41 7.01
C THR A 285 -15.97 -2.94 5.57
N ILE A 286 -15.25 -1.87 5.25
CA ILE A 286 -15.04 -1.42 3.87
C ILE A 286 -13.92 -2.24 3.23
N LYS A 287 -14.16 -2.73 2.03
CA LYS A 287 -13.16 -3.38 1.18
C LYS A 287 -12.74 -2.45 0.06
N PHE A 288 -11.46 -2.09 0.03
CA PHE A 288 -10.84 -1.43 -1.12
C PHE A 288 -10.30 -2.46 -2.12
N ASP A 289 -10.39 -2.14 -3.42
CA ASP A 289 -9.82 -3.02 -4.45
C ASP A 289 -8.30 -2.77 -4.63
N LEU A 290 -7.50 -3.40 -3.76
CA LEU A 290 -6.04 -3.31 -3.81
C LEU A 290 -5.45 -3.83 -5.13
N LYS A 291 -6.15 -4.77 -5.79
CA LYS A 291 -5.70 -5.33 -7.06
C LYS A 291 -5.86 -4.32 -8.20
N GLU A 292 -7.02 -3.66 -8.28
CA GLU A 292 -7.26 -2.64 -9.29
C GLU A 292 -6.40 -1.39 -9.02
N ALA A 293 -6.25 -0.99 -7.74
CA ALA A 293 -5.36 0.10 -7.35
C ALA A 293 -3.92 -0.14 -7.85
N ALA A 294 -3.35 -1.30 -7.54
CA ALA A 294 -1.99 -1.66 -7.99
C ALA A 294 -1.88 -1.72 -9.52
N LYS A 295 -2.90 -2.24 -10.21
CA LYS A 295 -2.94 -2.29 -11.66
C LYS A 295 -2.93 -0.88 -12.27
N LYS A 296 -3.81 0.00 -11.80
CA LYS A 296 -3.90 1.40 -12.25
C LYS A 296 -2.62 2.18 -11.99
N THR A 297 -2.00 1.97 -10.82
CA THR A 297 -0.70 2.60 -10.49
C THR A 297 0.40 2.19 -11.47
N VAL A 298 0.50 0.89 -11.79
CA VAL A 298 1.50 0.42 -12.76
C VAL A 298 1.18 0.93 -14.17
N GLU A 299 -0.08 0.89 -14.62
CA GLU A 299 -0.50 1.41 -15.92
C GLU A 299 -0.17 2.91 -16.04
N MET A 300 -0.50 3.70 -15.01
CA MET A 300 -0.20 5.13 -14.95
C MET A 300 1.31 5.38 -15.04
N LEU A 301 2.13 4.71 -14.21
CA LEU A 301 3.57 4.87 -14.24
C LEU A 301 4.17 4.53 -15.61
N LEU A 302 3.74 3.44 -16.22
CA LEU A 302 4.24 3.02 -17.53
C LEU A 302 3.87 3.99 -18.66
N LYS A 303 2.73 4.67 -18.56
CA LYS A 303 2.37 5.75 -19.47
C LYS A 303 3.27 6.96 -19.28
N VAL A 304 3.48 7.38 -18.02
CA VAL A 304 4.38 8.51 -17.70
C VAL A 304 5.81 8.25 -18.17
N ILE A 305 6.34 7.02 -17.99
CA ILE A 305 7.67 6.63 -18.50
C ILE A 305 7.78 6.78 -20.01
N LYS A 306 6.67 6.55 -20.74
CA LYS A 306 6.64 6.63 -22.22
C LYS A 306 6.23 8.00 -22.75
N ASP A 307 6.04 8.98 -21.87
CA ASP A 307 5.50 10.30 -22.20
C ASP A 307 4.12 10.21 -22.90
N GLU A 308 3.30 9.24 -22.49
CA GLU A 308 1.92 9.04 -22.95
C GLU A 308 0.95 9.80 -22.00
N GLU A 309 -0.11 10.36 -22.55
CA GLU A 309 -1.13 11.08 -21.77
C GLU A 309 -1.84 10.15 -20.78
N THR A 310 -1.98 10.62 -19.53
CA THR A 310 -2.71 9.92 -18.47
C THR A 310 -3.36 10.92 -17.51
N GLU A 311 -4.36 10.46 -16.77
CA GLU A 311 -5.00 11.25 -15.71
C GLU A 311 -4.00 11.50 -14.57
N MET A 312 -4.01 12.71 -14.01
CA MET A 312 -3.15 13.05 -12.84
C MET A 312 -3.59 12.29 -11.59
N LYS A 313 -4.89 11.98 -11.47
CA LYS A 313 -5.50 11.37 -10.30
C LYS A 313 -6.51 10.31 -10.71
N ILE A 314 -6.39 9.11 -10.15
CA ILE A 314 -7.37 8.02 -10.30
C ILE A 314 -7.91 7.66 -8.92
N LEU A 315 -9.24 7.64 -8.78
CA LEU A 315 -9.91 7.28 -7.54
C LEU A 315 -10.46 5.84 -7.62
N ILE A 316 -10.04 5.00 -6.69
CA ILE A 316 -10.45 3.59 -6.59
C ILE A 316 -11.71 3.46 -5.72
N GLY A 317 -12.67 2.75 -6.23
CA GLY A 317 -13.90 2.44 -5.51
C GLY A 317 -13.71 1.45 -4.35
N TYR A 318 -14.81 1.20 -3.65
CA TYR A 318 -14.86 0.30 -2.48
C TYR A 318 -16.18 -0.47 -2.45
N ASP A 319 -16.18 -1.54 -1.66
CA ASP A 319 -17.38 -2.31 -1.32
C ASP A 319 -17.63 -2.27 0.20
N LEU A 320 -18.86 -2.05 0.63
CA LEU A 320 -19.25 -2.26 2.01
C LEU A 320 -19.57 -3.75 2.22
N LYS A 321 -18.80 -4.43 3.07
CA LYS A 321 -19.01 -5.81 3.48
C LYS A 321 -19.77 -5.84 4.79
N THR A 322 -21.09 -5.95 4.71
CA THR A 322 -21.97 -6.08 5.89
C THR A 322 -21.88 -7.50 6.44
N ARG A 323 -21.61 -7.60 7.75
CA ARG A 323 -21.46 -8.87 8.48
C ARG A 323 -22.12 -8.76 9.87
N LYS A 324 -21.76 -9.67 10.78
CA LYS A 324 -22.43 -9.82 12.07
C LYS A 324 -21.96 -8.85 13.17
N SER A 325 -20.86 -8.16 12.99
CA SER A 325 -20.29 -7.28 14.03
C SER A 325 -21.09 -5.98 14.26
N VAL A 326 -22.08 -5.68 13.42
CA VAL A 326 -23.00 -4.56 13.61
C VAL A 326 -24.39 -5.11 13.86
N VAL A 327 -24.93 -4.81 15.05
CA VAL A 327 -26.27 -5.23 15.51
C VAL A 327 -27.33 -4.31 14.92
N ASP A 328 -28.44 -4.86 14.46
CA ASP A 328 -29.60 -4.07 14.05
C ASP A 328 -30.49 -3.76 15.26
N LEU A 329 -30.33 -2.58 15.84
CA LEU A 329 -31.09 -2.12 17.02
C LEU A 329 -32.55 -1.82 16.70
N ASN A 330 -32.95 -1.64 15.44
CA ASN A 330 -34.35 -1.43 15.07
C ASN A 330 -35.19 -2.69 15.30
N ASN A 331 -34.56 -3.87 15.21
CA ASN A 331 -35.18 -5.16 15.44
C ASN A 331 -35.02 -5.66 16.89
N TYR A 332 -34.12 -5.08 17.69
CA TYR A 332 -33.81 -5.48 19.06
C TYR A 332 -34.97 -5.16 20.03
N ASN A 333 -35.72 -4.06 19.80
CA ASN A 333 -36.85 -3.62 20.60
C ASN A 333 -38.16 -4.30 20.22
N ARG A 334 -38.15 -5.29 19.31
CA ARG A 334 -39.35 -6.06 18.90
C ARG A 334 -39.42 -7.47 19.48
N LYS A 335 -38.45 -7.85 20.29
CA LYS A 335 -38.46 -9.07 21.09
C LYS A 335 -38.65 -8.74 22.56
#